data_f51f6ceb9c65bb88511ddbb9a883d0e9
#
_entry.id   f51f6ceb9c65bb88511ddbb9a883d0e9
#
_cell.length_a   1.000
_cell.length_b   1.000
_cell.length_c   1.000
_cell.angle_alpha   90.00
_cell.angle_beta   90.00
_cell.angle_gamma   90.00
#
_symmetry.space_group_name_H-M   'P 1'
#
loop_
_entity.id
_entity.type
_entity.pdbx_description
1 polymer ?
#
loop_
_entity_poly.entity_id
_entity_poly.type
_entity_poly.pdbx_seq_one_letter_code
_entity_poly.pdbx_strand_id
1 'polypeptide(L)'
;MKKFSLLALVLLVVSVCFYFFPKQPKNIFDEIYQETEKTYRTNNILRNIEGFEIDDVWPSDDPNISNNPFGIYDNKMTPSNYSKIKISFNFGEGIKGMTIRFERKTNSNITLWYSAHYNLQKKVLKKKLAIFEEPRKPGQFIDDEEKVREYLRKNNISKEDLDKDYDEIVNQKVLKDWCSIYDSKFSPSNYGDVKIETQWENW
;
A
#
# COMPACT_ATOMS: atom_id res chain seq x y z
N MET A 1 -12.84 -20.12 -48.93
CA MET A 1 -12.69 -18.71 -48.46
C MET A 1 -13.57 -18.34 -47.26
N LYS A 2 -14.86 -18.72 -47.20
CA LYS A 2 -15.77 -18.33 -46.09
C LYS A 2 -15.36 -18.84 -44.69
N LYS A 3 -14.70 -20.03 -44.57
CA LYS A 3 -14.27 -20.59 -43.29
C LYS A 3 -13.08 -19.82 -42.68
N PHE A 4 -12.17 -19.30 -43.50
CA PHE A 4 -11.04 -18.48 -43.00
C PHE A 4 -11.49 -17.12 -42.51
N SER A 5 -12.51 -16.53 -43.13
CA SER A 5 -13.10 -15.26 -42.70
C SER A 5 -13.79 -15.37 -41.33
N LEU A 6 -14.48 -16.48 -41.05
CA LEU A 6 -15.14 -16.72 -39.76
C LEU A 6 -14.11 -16.91 -38.62
N LEU A 7 -13.04 -17.66 -38.88
CA LEU A 7 -11.97 -17.87 -37.91
C LEU A 7 -11.25 -16.56 -37.55
N ALA A 8 -10.95 -15.74 -38.57
CA ALA A 8 -10.34 -14.43 -38.39
C ALA A 8 -11.25 -13.49 -37.57
N LEU A 9 -12.56 -13.51 -37.81
CA LEU A 9 -13.53 -12.73 -37.06
C LEU A 9 -13.60 -13.17 -35.59
N VAL A 10 -13.63 -14.47 -35.35
CA VAL A 10 -13.64 -15.01 -33.97
C VAL A 10 -12.37 -14.64 -33.23
N LEU A 11 -11.19 -14.76 -33.84
CA LEU A 11 -9.92 -14.34 -33.23
C LEU A 11 -9.90 -12.85 -32.96
N LEU A 12 -10.43 -12.02 -33.81
CA LEU A 12 -10.52 -10.58 -33.60
C LEU A 12 -11.45 -10.25 -32.44
N VAL A 13 -12.63 -10.87 -32.37
CA VAL A 13 -13.57 -10.69 -31.26
C VAL A 13 -12.96 -11.14 -29.93
N VAL A 14 -12.30 -12.31 -29.91
CA VAL A 14 -11.61 -12.81 -28.72
C VAL A 14 -10.50 -11.86 -28.30
N SER A 15 -9.68 -11.37 -29.25
CA SER A 15 -8.62 -10.40 -28.95
C SER A 15 -9.17 -9.08 -28.41
N VAL A 16 -10.27 -8.58 -28.97
CA VAL A 16 -10.98 -7.39 -28.50
C VAL A 16 -11.55 -7.63 -27.09
N CYS A 17 -12.17 -8.79 -26.86
CA CYS A 17 -12.64 -9.14 -25.51
C CYS A 17 -11.49 -9.16 -24.50
N PHE A 18 -10.36 -9.81 -24.82
CA PHE A 18 -9.19 -9.82 -23.94
C PHE A 18 -8.59 -8.43 -23.69
N TYR A 19 -8.69 -7.52 -24.66
CA TYR A 19 -8.18 -6.16 -24.54
C TYR A 19 -9.11 -5.25 -23.70
N PHE A 20 -10.43 -5.45 -23.82
CA PHE A 20 -11.43 -4.62 -23.14
C PHE A 20 -11.90 -5.17 -21.78
N PHE A 21 -11.64 -6.45 -21.46
CA PHE A 21 -11.92 -6.94 -20.11
C PHE A 21 -10.84 -6.41 -19.15
N PRO A 22 -11.20 -5.55 -18.21
CA PRO A 22 -10.26 -5.11 -17.18
C PRO A 22 -9.74 -6.35 -16.44
N LYS A 23 -8.42 -6.45 -16.34
CA LYS A 23 -7.80 -7.57 -15.61
C LYS A 23 -8.38 -7.57 -14.19
N GLN A 24 -9.08 -8.64 -13.85
CA GLN A 24 -9.65 -8.80 -12.52
C GLN A 24 -8.54 -8.71 -11.46
N PRO A 25 -8.75 -7.99 -10.37
CA PRO A 25 -7.76 -7.93 -9.29
C PRO A 25 -7.53 -9.33 -8.70
N LYS A 26 -6.27 -9.68 -8.50
CA LYS A 26 -5.87 -10.98 -7.95
C LYS A 26 -5.69 -10.94 -6.43
N ASN A 27 -5.57 -9.75 -5.88
CA ASN A 27 -5.42 -9.49 -4.46
C ASN A 27 -6.00 -8.13 -4.09
N ILE A 28 -6.15 -7.88 -2.79
CA ILE A 28 -6.76 -6.65 -2.27
C ILE A 28 -5.98 -5.39 -2.66
N PHE A 29 -4.65 -5.46 -2.77
CA PHE A 29 -3.82 -4.31 -3.16
C PHE A 29 -3.97 -3.97 -4.65
N ASP A 30 -4.17 -4.99 -5.52
CA ASP A 30 -4.56 -4.78 -6.92
C ASP A 30 -5.89 -4.04 -7.02
N GLU A 31 -6.85 -4.46 -6.21
CA GLU A 31 -8.20 -3.90 -6.18
C GLU A 31 -8.16 -2.43 -5.75
N ILE A 32 -7.50 -2.14 -4.64
CA ILE A 32 -7.32 -0.76 -4.14
C ILE A 32 -6.61 0.10 -5.19
N TYR A 33 -5.52 -0.42 -5.77
CA TYR A 33 -4.74 0.31 -6.77
C TYR A 33 -5.57 0.63 -8.01
N GLN A 34 -6.22 -0.37 -8.59
CA GLN A 34 -7.00 -0.22 -9.83
C GLN A 34 -8.19 0.72 -9.63
N GLU A 35 -8.87 0.63 -8.50
CA GLU A 35 -10.00 1.50 -8.21
C GLU A 35 -9.55 2.95 -7.98
N THR A 36 -8.46 3.14 -7.24
CA THR A 36 -7.89 4.46 -7.04
C THR A 36 -7.38 5.07 -8.35
N GLU A 37 -6.73 4.30 -9.23
CA GLU A 37 -6.27 4.76 -10.55
C GLU A 37 -7.44 5.24 -11.43
N LYS A 38 -8.60 4.58 -11.36
CA LYS A 38 -9.80 4.98 -12.11
C LYS A 38 -10.45 6.25 -11.59
N THR A 39 -10.46 6.42 -10.27
CA THR A 39 -11.34 7.39 -9.61
C THR A 39 -10.62 8.57 -8.95
N TYR A 40 -9.29 8.58 -8.94
CA TYR A 40 -8.51 9.58 -8.19
C TYR A 40 -8.79 11.03 -8.59
N ARG A 41 -9.19 11.27 -9.85
CA ARG A 41 -9.51 12.61 -10.35
C ARG A 41 -10.95 13.05 -10.07
N THR A 42 -11.87 12.12 -9.88
CA THR A 42 -13.30 12.42 -9.82
C THR A 42 -13.93 12.08 -8.49
N ASN A 43 -14.06 10.80 -8.21
CA ASN A 43 -14.71 10.29 -7.01
C ASN A 43 -13.97 9.04 -6.53
N ASN A 44 -12.90 9.26 -5.78
CA ASN A 44 -12.13 8.17 -5.24
C ASN A 44 -12.86 7.57 -4.03
N ILE A 45 -13.12 6.27 -4.06
CA ILE A 45 -13.82 5.56 -2.98
C ILE A 45 -13.10 5.72 -1.63
N LEU A 46 -11.78 5.84 -1.64
CA LEU A 46 -10.98 6.09 -0.43
C LEU A 46 -11.31 7.44 0.23
N ARG A 47 -11.88 8.42 -0.50
CA ARG A 47 -12.37 9.69 0.07
C ARG A 47 -13.58 9.49 0.99
N ASN A 48 -14.28 8.39 0.81
CA ASN A 48 -15.50 8.07 1.56
C ASN A 48 -15.19 7.19 2.78
N ILE A 49 -13.94 6.78 2.98
CA ILE A 49 -13.52 6.04 4.17
C ILE A 49 -13.47 7.03 5.33
N GLU A 50 -14.25 6.76 6.37
CA GLU A 50 -14.29 7.60 7.56
C GLU A 50 -12.90 7.67 8.22
N GLY A 51 -12.44 8.87 8.50
CA GLY A 51 -11.14 9.12 9.12
C GLY A 51 -9.97 9.27 8.13
N PHE A 52 -10.18 9.09 6.82
CA PHE A 52 -9.16 9.35 5.80
C PHE A 52 -9.35 10.74 5.20
N GLU A 53 -8.30 11.54 5.24
CA GLU A 53 -8.22 12.80 4.50
C GLU A 53 -7.29 12.61 3.31
N ILE A 54 -7.72 13.11 2.17
CA ILE A 54 -6.89 13.16 0.97
C ILE A 54 -6.14 14.48 1.02
N ASP A 55 -4.84 14.40 1.04
CA ASP A 55 -4.03 15.57 0.76
C ASP A 55 -4.20 15.92 -0.72
N ASP A 56 -4.53 17.17 -1.04
CA ASP A 56 -4.73 17.65 -2.41
C ASP A 56 -3.41 17.72 -3.20
N VAL A 57 -2.62 16.70 -3.10
CA VAL A 57 -1.47 16.52 -3.97
C VAL A 57 -1.99 15.99 -5.30
N TRP A 58 -2.35 16.91 -6.18
CA TRP A 58 -2.64 16.58 -7.56
C TRP A 58 -1.44 15.87 -8.17
N PRO A 59 -1.65 14.77 -8.93
CA PRO A 59 -0.57 14.24 -9.75
C PRO A 59 -0.11 15.41 -10.64
N SER A 60 1.12 15.81 -10.49
CA SER A 60 1.72 16.82 -11.31
C SER A 60 1.68 16.36 -12.76
N ASP A 61 1.16 17.19 -13.66
CA ASP A 61 1.27 16.96 -15.11
C ASP A 61 2.73 17.19 -15.59
N ASP A 62 3.64 17.56 -14.69
CA ASP A 62 5.07 17.68 -14.97
C ASP A 62 5.69 16.27 -15.11
N PRO A 63 6.17 15.92 -16.32
CA PRO A 63 6.80 14.61 -16.57
C PRO A 63 8.04 14.36 -15.71
N ASN A 64 8.64 15.39 -15.13
CA ASN A 64 9.78 15.28 -14.22
C ASN A 64 9.36 14.95 -12.78
N ILE A 65 8.07 15.07 -12.45
CA ILE A 65 7.49 14.71 -11.15
C ILE A 65 6.65 13.42 -11.29
N SER A 66 7.04 12.52 -12.16
CA SER A 66 6.36 11.25 -12.46
C SER A 66 6.16 10.32 -11.26
N ASN A 67 6.74 10.64 -10.11
CA ASN A 67 6.69 9.88 -8.88
C ASN A 67 5.89 10.56 -7.75
N ASN A 68 5.10 11.59 -8.06
CA ASN A 68 4.32 12.23 -7.00
C ASN A 68 3.17 11.32 -6.57
N PRO A 69 3.27 10.70 -5.40
CA PRO A 69 2.25 9.80 -4.95
C PRO A 69 1.02 10.60 -4.55
N PHE A 70 -0.13 10.17 -5.03
CA PHE A 70 -1.40 10.58 -4.46
C PHE A 70 -1.47 10.09 -3.01
N GLY A 71 -1.65 11.00 -2.05
CA GLY A 71 -1.58 10.68 -0.63
C GLY A 71 -2.95 10.70 0.04
N ILE A 72 -3.21 9.70 0.87
CA ILE A 72 -4.38 9.62 1.73
C ILE A 72 -3.90 9.52 3.16
N TYR A 73 -4.47 10.33 4.05
CA TYR A 73 -4.07 10.43 5.44
C TYR A 73 -5.26 10.17 6.35
N ASP A 74 -5.06 9.33 7.37
CA ASP A 74 -6.01 9.21 8.46
C ASP A 74 -5.68 10.22 9.56
N ASN A 75 -6.63 11.07 9.88
CA ASN A 75 -6.49 12.12 10.88
C ASN A 75 -7.20 11.82 12.20
N LYS A 76 -8.23 10.97 12.20
CA LYS A 76 -9.20 10.94 13.30
C LYS A 76 -9.14 9.68 14.16
N MET A 77 -8.75 8.55 13.57
CA MET A 77 -8.91 7.24 14.23
C MET A 77 -7.58 6.52 14.49
N THR A 78 -6.47 7.21 14.30
CA THR A 78 -5.17 6.64 14.63
C THR A 78 -5.02 6.56 16.15
N PRO A 79 -4.70 5.39 16.73
CA PRO A 79 -4.42 5.28 18.15
C PRO A 79 -3.35 6.28 18.62
N SER A 80 -3.41 6.74 19.87
CA SER A 80 -2.61 7.87 20.37
C SER A 80 -1.09 7.69 20.27
N ASN A 81 -0.62 6.45 20.23
CA ASN A 81 0.79 6.09 20.09
C ASN A 81 1.24 5.95 18.63
N TYR A 82 0.32 6.03 17.66
CA TYR A 82 0.63 6.00 16.23
C TYR A 82 0.55 7.40 15.63
N SER A 83 1.29 7.59 14.54
CA SER A 83 1.12 8.76 13.68
C SER A 83 -0.04 8.54 12.70
N LYS A 84 -0.35 9.60 11.96
CA LYS A 84 -1.28 9.52 10.83
C LYS A 84 -0.85 8.43 9.84
N ILE A 85 -1.82 7.66 9.37
CA ILE A 85 -1.61 6.67 8.31
C ILE A 85 -1.53 7.42 6.99
N LYS A 86 -0.50 7.13 6.20
CA LYS A 86 -0.32 7.68 4.87
C LYS A 86 -0.38 6.57 3.84
N ILE A 87 -1.31 6.67 2.88
CA ILE A 87 -1.38 5.78 1.72
C ILE A 87 -1.02 6.60 0.48
N SER A 88 -0.02 6.15 -0.26
CA SER A 88 0.45 6.81 -1.47
C SER A 88 0.50 5.84 -2.64
N PHE A 89 0.25 6.37 -3.85
CA PHE A 89 0.17 5.59 -5.09
C PHE A 89 1.14 6.14 -6.13
N ASN A 90 1.72 5.24 -6.91
CA ASN A 90 2.47 5.60 -8.10
C ASN A 90 1.72 5.08 -9.33
N PHE A 91 1.12 5.99 -10.09
CA PHE A 91 0.39 5.71 -11.33
C PHE A 91 1.22 5.98 -12.60
N GLY A 92 2.36 6.65 -12.45
CA GLY A 92 3.22 7.07 -13.55
C GLY A 92 4.04 5.95 -14.18
N GLU A 93 5.01 6.37 -14.97
CA GLU A 93 6.02 5.46 -15.53
C GLU A 93 6.90 4.85 -14.44
N GLY A 94 7.43 3.67 -14.67
CA GLY A 94 8.27 2.95 -13.73
C GLY A 94 7.53 1.91 -12.88
N ILE A 95 7.88 1.80 -11.60
CA ILE A 95 7.30 0.78 -10.71
C ILE A 95 5.95 1.26 -10.21
N LYS A 96 4.89 0.77 -10.83
CA LYS A 96 3.52 1.00 -10.36
C LYS A 96 3.25 0.28 -9.05
N GLY A 97 2.54 0.95 -8.14
CA GLY A 97 2.22 0.35 -6.86
C GLY A 97 1.63 1.32 -5.85
N MET A 98 1.47 0.82 -4.64
CA MET A 98 1.02 1.63 -3.51
C MET A 98 1.90 1.40 -2.29
N THR A 99 1.89 2.36 -1.38
CA THR A 99 2.63 2.26 -0.12
C THR A 99 1.75 2.74 1.02
N ILE A 100 1.62 1.92 2.05
CA ILE A 100 0.99 2.30 3.32
C ILE A 100 2.12 2.58 4.30
N ARG A 101 2.10 3.74 4.95
CA ARG A 101 3.09 4.17 5.95
C ARG A 101 2.39 4.61 7.21
N PHE A 102 3.02 4.29 8.34
CA PHE A 102 2.63 4.80 9.65
C PHE A 102 3.83 4.75 10.60
N GLU A 103 3.72 5.46 11.70
CA GLU A 103 4.76 5.50 12.73
C GLU A 103 4.16 5.12 14.06
N ARG A 104 4.93 4.39 14.89
CA ARG A 104 4.60 4.13 16.28
C ARG A 104 5.66 4.74 17.20
N LYS A 105 5.24 5.61 18.09
CA LYS A 105 6.09 6.12 19.19
C LYS A 105 6.19 5.05 20.27
N THR A 106 7.41 4.78 20.72
CA THR A 106 7.65 3.86 21.82
C THR A 106 7.86 4.64 23.12
N ASN A 107 7.88 3.96 24.26
CA ASN A 107 8.20 4.56 25.56
C ASN A 107 9.69 4.91 25.70
N SER A 108 10.55 4.35 24.85
CA SER A 108 11.96 4.73 24.70
C SER A 108 12.04 5.77 23.58
N ASN A 109 12.97 6.71 23.68
CA ASN A 109 13.13 7.82 22.73
C ASN A 109 13.38 7.37 21.27
N ILE A 110 12.59 6.41 20.78
CA ILE A 110 12.59 5.95 19.39
C ILE A 110 11.18 5.90 18.83
N THR A 111 11.10 6.17 17.53
CA THR A 111 9.89 6.02 16.74
C THR A 111 10.12 4.94 15.68
N LEU A 112 9.26 3.94 15.64
CA LEU A 112 9.24 2.90 14.62
C LEU A 112 8.49 3.43 13.40
N TRP A 113 9.11 3.35 12.23
CA TRP A 113 8.52 3.78 10.96
C TRP A 113 8.28 2.58 10.06
N TYR A 114 7.01 2.27 9.86
CA TYR A 114 6.55 1.14 9.06
C TYR A 114 6.26 1.58 7.63
N SER A 115 6.62 0.71 6.69
CA SER A 115 6.30 0.88 5.28
C SER A 115 5.89 -0.46 4.67
N ALA A 116 4.67 -0.54 4.16
CA ALA A 116 4.17 -1.67 3.39
C ALA A 116 4.08 -1.24 1.92
N HIS A 117 5.04 -1.64 1.11
CA HIS A 117 5.13 -1.28 -0.30
C HIS A 117 4.68 -2.43 -1.18
N TYR A 118 3.58 -2.22 -1.93
CA TYR A 118 3.06 -3.17 -2.91
C TYR A 118 3.54 -2.82 -4.31
N ASN A 119 4.18 -3.79 -4.98
CA ASN A 119 4.57 -3.70 -6.38
C ASN A 119 3.53 -4.40 -7.26
N LEU A 120 2.83 -3.62 -8.08
CA LEU A 120 1.72 -4.10 -8.91
C LEU A 120 2.18 -5.12 -9.98
N GLN A 121 3.36 -4.93 -10.57
CA GLN A 121 3.87 -5.81 -11.63
C GLN A 121 4.31 -7.17 -11.08
N LYS A 122 5.02 -7.15 -9.94
CA LYS A 122 5.59 -8.35 -9.31
C LYS A 122 4.61 -9.08 -8.39
N LYS A 123 3.50 -8.43 -8.02
CA LYS A 123 2.55 -8.93 -7.00
C LYS A 123 3.24 -9.23 -5.66
N VAL A 124 4.14 -8.34 -5.26
CA VAL A 124 4.92 -8.47 -4.03
C VAL A 124 4.58 -7.32 -3.09
N LEU A 125 4.24 -7.65 -1.86
CA LEU A 125 4.11 -6.72 -0.74
C LEU A 125 5.36 -6.82 0.14
N LYS A 126 6.14 -5.75 0.18
CA LYS A 126 7.32 -5.65 1.05
C LYS A 126 7.00 -4.87 2.31
N LYS A 127 7.14 -5.52 3.46
CA LYS A 127 7.05 -4.90 4.78
C LYS A 127 8.45 -4.48 5.22
N LYS A 128 8.63 -3.19 5.50
CA LYS A 128 9.91 -2.63 5.95
C LYS A 128 9.74 -1.84 7.23
N LEU A 129 10.81 -1.74 7.99
CA LEU A 129 10.92 -0.98 9.22
C LEU A 129 12.16 -0.10 9.19
N ALA A 130 12.00 1.13 9.64
CA ALA A 130 13.11 2.02 9.99
C ALA A 130 12.88 2.61 11.37
N ILE A 131 13.92 3.15 11.98
CA ILE A 131 13.88 3.74 13.32
C ILE A 131 14.32 5.19 13.24
N PHE A 132 13.62 6.06 13.94
CA PHE A 132 14.07 7.41 14.25
C PHE A 132 14.38 7.52 15.74
N GLU A 133 15.50 8.14 16.05
CA GLU A 133 15.81 8.58 17.42
C GLU A 133 15.17 9.94 17.68
N GLU A 134 14.64 10.12 18.90
CA GLU A 134 14.10 11.40 19.32
C GLU A 134 15.13 12.18 20.17
N PRO A 135 15.30 13.51 20.01
CA PRO A 135 14.56 14.34 19.07
C PRO A 135 14.99 14.10 17.61
N ARG A 136 13.98 14.01 16.76
CA ARG A 136 14.17 13.69 15.33
C ARG A 136 15.01 14.77 14.64
N LYS A 137 16.10 14.35 14.01
CA LYS A 137 16.88 15.22 13.10
C LYS A 137 16.49 14.92 11.66
N PRO A 138 16.25 15.95 10.83
CA PRO A 138 15.89 15.73 9.42
C PRO A 138 16.92 14.85 8.70
N GLY A 139 16.43 13.86 7.96
CA GLY A 139 17.27 12.95 7.17
C GLY A 139 18.00 11.87 7.96
N GLN A 140 17.84 11.81 9.28
CA GLN A 140 18.44 10.74 10.10
C GLN A 140 17.40 9.70 10.44
N PHE A 141 17.42 8.59 9.72
CA PHE A 141 16.70 7.37 10.05
C PHE A 141 17.64 6.18 9.88
N ILE A 142 17.39 5.16 10.68
CA ILE A 142 18.16 3.92 10.69
C ILE A 142 17.32 2.89 9.95
N ASP A 143 17.76 2.45 8.78
CA ASP A 143 17.14 1.43 7.94
C ASP A 143 18.04 0.24 7.62
N ASP A 144 19.29 0.30 8.11
CA ASP A 144 20.21 -0.83 8.09
C ASP A 144 19.70 -1.96 8.97
N GLU A 145 19.56 -3.17 8.42
CA GLU A 145 18.89 -4.29 9.08
C GLU A 145 19.56 -4.71 10.40
N GLU A 146 20.90 -4.69 10.47
CA GLU A 146 21.60 -5.08 11.70
C GLU A 146 21.39 -4.04 12.79
N LYS A 147 21.50 -2.75 12.45
CA LYS A 147 21.26 -1.65 13.39
C LYS A 147 19.82 -1.63 13.87
N VAL A 148 18.85 -1.78 12.96
CA VAL A 148 17.43 -1.86 13.34
C VAL A 148 17.23 -2.99 14.35
N ARG A 149 17.76 -4.18 14.07
CA ARG A 149 17.68 -5.35 14.97
C ARG A 149 18.32 -5.07 16.33
N GLU A 150 19.49 -4.42 16.37
CA GLU A 150 20.16 -4.04 17.62
C GLU A 150 19.28 -3.09 18.45
N TYR A 151 18.71 -2.05 17.81
CA TYR A 151 17.82 -1.11 18.48
C TYR A 151 16.56 -1.77 19.04
N LEU A 152 15.95 -2.68 18.30
CA LEU A 152 14.78 -3.42 18.76
C LEU A 152 15.10 -4.28 20.00
N ARG A 153 16.23 -5.02 19.97
CA ARG A 153 16.69 -5.82 21.11
C ARG A 153 16.96 -4.94 22.33
N LYS A 154 17.64 -3.82 22.14
CA LYS A 154 17.95 -2.86 23.23
C LYS A 154 16.70 -2.29 23.88
N ASN A 155 15.61 -2.17 23.12
CA ASN A 155 14.35 -1.63 23.59
C ASN A 155 13.29 -2.70 23.92
N ASN A 156 13.68 -3.99 23.95
CA ASN A 156 12.80 -5.12 24.23
C ASN A 156 11.56 -5.17 23.31
N ILE A 157 11.75 -4.83 22.03
CA ILE A 157 10.70 -4.90 21.01
C ILE A 157 10.88 -6.22 20.25
N SER A 158 9.87 -7.06 20.29
CA SER A 158 9.88 -8.38 19.67
C SER A 158 9.32 -8.34 18.24
N LYS A 159 9.50 -9.44 17.51
CA LYS A 159 8.87 -9.64 16.19
C LYS A 159 7.35 -9.62 16.31
N GLU A 160 6.81 -10.25 17.36
CA GLU A 160 5.38 -10.30 17.64
C GLU A 160 4.78 -8.90 17.85
N ASP A 161 5.55 -7.99 18.47
CA ASP A 161 5.13 -6.59 18.61
C ASP A 161 5.03 -5.90 17.24
N LEU A 162 6.00 -6.15 16.36
CA LEU A 162 6.00 -5.58 15.01
C LEU A 162 4.85 -6.11 14.16
N ASP A 163 4.59 -7.41 14.23
CA ASP A 163 3.49 -8.05 13.52
C ASP A 163 2.13 -7.56 14.04
N LYS A 164 2.02 -7.36 15.35
CA LYS A 164 0.82 -6.79 15.97
C LYS A 164 0.57 -5.35 15.52
N ASP A 165 1.59 -4.50 15.52
CA ASP A 165 1.49 -3.12 15.04
C ASP A 165 1.02 -3.07 13.59
N TYR A 166 1.60 -3.94 12.75
CA TYR A 166 1.23 -4.04 11.35
C TYR A 166 -0.24 -4.51 11.19
N ASP A 167 -0.63 -5.56 11.92
CA ASP A 167 -1.99 -6.08 11.87
C ASP A 167 -3.01 -5.00 12.30
N GLU A 168 -2.76 -4.34 13.43
CA GLU A 168 -3.66 -3.30 13.97
C GLU A 168 -3.91 -2.18 12.96
N ILE A 169 -2.87 -1.70 12.29
CA ILE A 169 -3.00 -0.55 11.39
C ILE A 169 -3.37 -0.98 9.97
N VAL A 170 -2.64 -1.93 9.39
CA VAL A 170 -2.85 -2.27 7.97
C VAL A 170 -4.08 -3.14 7.81
N ASN A 171 -4.19 -4.24 8.58
CA ASN A 171 -5.26 -5.20 8.38
C ASN A 171 -6.56 -4.73 9.04
N GLN A 172 -6.52 -4.40 10.35
CA GLN A 172 -7.73 -4.13 11.13
C GLN A 172 -8.29 -2.73 10.91
N LYS A 173 -7.49 -1.81 10.33
CA LYS A 173 -7.97 -0.48 9.99
C LYS A 173 -8.05 -0.30 8.48
N VAL A 174 -6.93 -0.18 7.78
CA VAL A 174 -6.92 0.19 6.35
C VAL A 174 -7.68 -0.82 5.49
N LEU A 175 -7.32 -2.10 5.56
CA LEU A 175 -7.91 -3.12 4.69
C LEU A 175 -9.33 -3.50 5.11
N LYS A 176 -9.62 -3.48 6.41
CA LYS A 176 -10.97 -3.73 6.91
C LYS A 176 -11.95 -2.65 6.47
N ASP A 177 -11.55 -1.37 6.57
CA ASP A 177 -12.38 -0.26 6.13
C ASP A 177 -12.60 -0.30 4.61
N TRP A 178 -11.54 -0.60 3.84
CA TRP A 178 -11.67 -0.85 2.41
C TRP A 178 -12.71 -1.94 2.11
N CYS A 179 -12.57 -3.11 2.72
CA CYS A 179 -13.50 -4.23 2.50
C CYS A 179 -14.94 -3.86 2.85
N SER A 180 -15.14 -3.09 3.92
CA SER A 180 -16.48 -2.67 4.37
C SER A 180 -17.17 -1.71 3.40
N ILE A 181 -16.40 -0.81 2.76
CA ILE A 181 -16.94 0.24 1.90
C ILE A 181 -17.05 -0.20 0.45
N TYR A 182 -16.06 -0.97 -0.03
CA TYR A 182 -15.98 -1.38 -1.43
C TYR A 182 -16.68 -2.71 -1.74
N ASP A 183 -17.13 -3.44 -0.73
CA ASP A 183 -17.66 -4.82 -0.88
C ASP A 183 -16.63 -5.75 -1.55
N SER A 184 -15.41 -5.70 -1.06
CA SER A 184 -14.28 -6.48 -1.60
C SER A 184 -14.53 -7.98 -1.50
N LYS A 185 -14.10 -8.74 -2.52
CA LYS A 185 -14.07 -10.21 -2.47
C LYS A 185 -12.94 -10.78 -1.62
N PHE A 186 -12.00 -9.93 -1.21
CA PHE A 186 -10.89 -10.29 -0.32
C PHE A 186 -11.26 -10.01 1.14
N SER A 187 -10.46 -10.50 2.06
CA SER A 187 -10.58 -10.17 3.47
C SER A 187 -9.33 -9.43 3.98
N PRO A 188 -9.42 -8.69 5.08
CA PRO A 188 -8.28 -7.96 5.64
C PRO A 188 -7.10 -8.86 6.03
N SER A 189 -7.33 -10.15 6.30
CA SER A 189 -6.32 -11.14 6.66
C SER A 189 -5.97 -12.11 5.53
N ASN A 190 -6.81 -12.18 4.49
CA ASN A 190 -6.58 -13.01 3.30
C ASN A 190 -6.53 -12.12 2.07
N TYR A 191 -5.34 -11.69 1.71
CA TYR A 191 -5.12 -10.72 0.64
C TYR A 191 -5.40 -11.24 -0.77
N GLY A 192 -5.46 -12.57 -0.95
CA GLY A 192 -5.48 -13.21 -2.27
C GLY A 192 -4.06 -13.54 -2.78
N ASP A 193 -3.86 -13.48 -4.09
CA ASP A 193 -2.59 -13.84 -4.73
C ASP A 193 -1.57 -12.70 -4.60
N VAL A 194 -0.81 -12.71 -3.51
CA VAL A 194 0.29 -11.76 -3.25
C VAL A 194 1.42 -12.46 -2.50
N LYS A 195 2.66 -12.26 -2.96
CA LYS A 195 3.85 -12.69 -2.22
C LYS A 195 4.17 -11.64 -1.16
N ILE A 196 4.28 -12.05 0.10
CA ILE A 196 4.66 -11.18 1.20
C ILE A 196 6.15 -11.38 1.49
N GLU A 197 6.89 -10.28 1.57
CA GLU A 197 8.29 -10.23 1.99
C GLU A 197 8.37 -9.32 3.22
N THR A 198 8.74 -9.89 4.36
CA THR A 198 8.82 -9.16 5.63
C THR A 198 10.27 -9.03 6.06
N GLN A 199 10.75 -7.81 6.23
CA GLN A 199 12.14 -7.54 6.62
C GLN A 199 12.53 -8.18 7.96
N TRP A 200 11.59 -8.23 8.92
CA TRP A 200 11.83 -8.82 10.24
C TRP A 200 11.43 -10.29 10.38
N GLU A 201 11.12 -10.99 9.27
CA GLU A 201 10.71 -12.39 9.34
C GLU A 201 11.79 -13.31 9.91
N ASN A 202 13.04 -13.03 9.60
CA ASN A 202 14.19 -13.87 9.97
C ASN A 202 15.12 -13.19 11.00
N TRP A 203 14.60 -12.32 11.84
CA TRP A 203 15.38 -11.61 12.87
C TRP A 203 15.48 -12.36 14.18
#